data_43b9053368ff7952ce84a61282769735
#
_entry.id   43b9053368ff7952ce84a61282769735
#
_cell.length_a   1.000
_cell.length_b   1.000
_cell.length_c   1.000
_cell.angle_alpha   90.00
_cell.angle_beta   90.00
_cell.angle_gamma   90.00
#
_symmetry.space_group_name_H-M   'P 1'
#
loop_
_entity.id
_entity.type
_entity.pdbx_description
1 polymer ?
#
loop_
_entity_poly.entity_id
_entity_poly.type
_entity_poly.pdbx_seq_one_letter_code
_entity_poly.pdbx_strand_id
1 'polypeptide(L)'
;MADGASAGRVVVVAQDGSGAFSEIQEAIDSAKPGDTIVIKAGHYREDVVVHSKDRLRLVGESRDTVTILGLKRVGAFRIGKWPYGAHDIEIRDLTISENGGLAVGIFNGSKILLTNIRVQGQLYVQQAKDVRIEKSLLGGSETIGVSFSDAQGEVVGNEIRDNDYGIKIAGNSDVRIENNVIANSLYEAVVFQSGSKGAVVGNRLVKNGGGIVVHAGAQANLKDNIIPSR
;
A
#
# COMPACT_ATOMS: atom_id res chain seq x y z
N MET A 1 30.20 16.49 14.95
CA MET A 1 29.67 15.60 16.01
C MET A 1 28.79 14.61 15.30
N ALA A 2 29.18 13.34 15.28
CA ALA A 2 28.38 12.29 14.63
C ALA A 2 27.15 12.05 15.51
N ASP A 3 25.96 12.30 14.95
CA ASP A 3 24.70 11.95 15.56
C ASP A 3 24.66 10.42 15.70
N GLY A 4 24.91 9.92 16.89
CA GLY A 4 24.75 8.53 17.25
C GLY A 4 23.26 8.20 17.20
N ALA A 5 22.78 7.77 16.03
CA ALA A 5 21.44 7.25 15.90
C ALA A 5 21.29 6.07 16.85
N SER A 6 20.66 6.29 18.00
CA SER A 6 20.27 5.22 18.94
C SER A 6 19.48 4.19 18.14
N ALA A 7 19.86 2.91 18.24
CA ALA A 7 19.05 1.83 17.68
C ALA A 7 17.62 1.96 18.23
N GLY A 8 16.63 1.96 17.33
CA GLY A 8 15.23 2.07 17.72
C GLY A 8 14.82 0.91 18.64
N ARG A 9 13.84 1.14 19.49
CA ARG A 9 13.28 0.10 20.36
C ARG A 9 12.48 -0.90 19.55
N VAL A 10 12.41 -2.13 20.05
CA VAL A 10 11.42 -3.10 19.58
C VAL A 10 10.24 -3.10 20.57
N VAL A 11 9.07 -2.80 20.08
CA VAL A 11 7.81 -2.78 20.84
C VAL A 11 6.91 -3.90 20.34
N VAL A 12 6.41 -4.73 21.24
CA VAL A 12 5.56 -5.88 20.88
C VAL A 12 4.10 -5.57 21.16
N VAL A 13 3.25 -5.80 20.17
CA VAL A 13 1.79 -5.77 20.27
C VAL A 13 1.27 -7.20 20.26
N ALA A 14 0.50 -7.59 21.27
CA ALA A 14 -0.08 -8.92 21.38
C ALA A 14 -1.41 -8.90 22.17
N GLN A 15 -2.46 -9.47 21.60
CA GLN A 15 -3.79 -9.48 22.20
C GLN A 15 -3.92 -10.44 23.41
N ASP A 16 -2.99 -11.36 23.57
CA ASP A 16 -2.94 -12.32 24.68
C ASP A 16 -2.27 -11.75 25.94
N GLY A 17 -1.85 -10.47 25.93
CA GLY A 17 -1.17 -9.82 27.04
C GLY A 17 0.32 -10.09 27.13
N SER A 18 0.92 -10.83 26.19
CA SER A 18 2.37 -11.08 26.17
C SER A 18 3.18 -9.88 25.61
N GLY A 19 2.52 -8.90 25.01
CA GLY A 19 3.11 -7.69 24.47
C GLY A 19 3.08 -6.51 25.46
N ALA A 20 3.79 -5.44 25.11
CA ALA A 20 3.72 -4.17 25.82
C ALA A 20 2.38 -3.43 25.59
N PHE A 21 1.71 -3.73 24.47
CA PHE A 21 0.42 -3.19 24.08
C PHE A 21 -0.48 -4.31 23.54
N SER A 22 -1.79 -4.14 23.67
CA SER A 22 -2.80 -5.00 23.04
C SER A 22 -3.38 -4.43 21.75
N GLU A 23 -3.22 -3.12 21.53
CA GLU A 23 -3.69 -2.37 20.35
C GLU A 23 -2.52 -1.79 19.56
N ILE A 24 -2.64 -1.83 18.23
CA ILE A 24 -1.59 -1.34 17.31
C ILE A 24 -1.50 0.19 17.40
N GLN A 25 -2.65 0.88 17.50
CA GLN A 25 -2.67 2.35 17.57
C GLN A 25 -1.94 2.87 18.81
N GLU A 26 -2.14 2.26 19.97
CA GLU A 26 -1.44 2.66 21.21
C GLU A 26 0.08 2.50 21.07
N ALA A 27 0.54 1.41 20.46
CA ALA A 27 1.95 1.20 20.19
C ALA A 27 2.52 2.26 19.25
N ILE A 28 1.79 2.62 18.18
CA ILE A 28 2.19 3.69 17.25
C ILE A 28 2.25 5.04 17.97
N ASP A 29 1.27 5.37 18.80
CA ASP A 29 1.23 6.63 19.52
C ASP A 29 2.43 6.78 20.45
N SER A 30 2.86 5.69 21.10
CA SER A 30 4.03 5.64 21.99
C SER A 30 5.38 5.64 21.26
N ALA A 31 5.37 5.31 19.94
CA ALA A 31 6.59 5.07 19.18
C ALA A 31 7.39 6.35 18.91
N LYS A 32 8.70 6.20 18.96
CA LYS A 32 9.71 7.23 18.63
C LYS A 32 10.34 6.94 17.26
N PRO A 33 10.94 7.94 16.61
CA PRO A 33 11.65 7.72 15.35
C PRO A 33 12.72 6.63 15.46
N GLY A 34 12.65 5.64 14.57
CA GLY A 34 13.54 4.48 14.54
C GLY A 34 12.98 3.23 15.23
N ASP A 35 11.87 3.32 15.95
CA ASP A 35 11.27 2.16 16.62
C ASP A 35 10.71 1.14 15.60
N THR A 36 10.69 -0.12 16.03
CA THR A 36 10.05 -1.24 15.33
C THR A 36 8.91 -1.78 16.17
N ILE A 37 7.70 -1.79 15.63
CA ILE A 37 6.52 -2.39 16.23
C ILE A 37 6.36 -3.79 15.65
N VAL A 38 6.48 -4.81 16.47
CA VAL A 38 6.25 -6.22 16.11
C VAL A 38 4.84 -6.61 16.53
N ILE A 39 4.02 -7.00 15.57
CA ILE A 39 2.61 -7.34 15.79
C ILE A 39 2.48 -8.86 15.76
N LYS A 40 2.08 -9.44 16.88
CA LYS A 40 1.86 -10.88 17.03
C LYS A 40 0.59 -11.34 16.32
N ALA A 41 0.50 -12.64 16.06
CA ALA A 41 -0.70 -13.25 15.47
C ALA A 41 -1.97 -12.80 16.19
N GLY A 42 -2.98 -12.41 15.40
CA GLY A 42 -4.25 -11.90 15.92
C GLY A 42 -5.12 -11.19 14.88
N HIS A 43 -6.36 -10.90 15.28
CA HIS A 43 -7.31 -10.12 14.49
C HIS A 43 -7.57 -8.78 15.19
N TYR A 44 -6.85 -7.77 14.77
CA TYR A 44 -6.91 -6.42 15.34
C TYR A 44 -8.03 -5.61 14.68
N ARG A 45 -9.11 -5.34 15.42
CA ARG A 45 -10.29 -4.61 14.94
C ARG A 45 -10.16 -3.13 15.29
N GLU A 46 -9.40 -2.42 14.49
CA GLU A 46 -9.09 -1.01 14.72
C GLU A 46 -8.80 -0.28 13.40
N ASP A 47 -9.06 1.03 13.37
CA ASP A 47 -8.61 1.92 12.30
C ASP A 47 -7.25 2.49 12.70
N VAL A 48 -6.19 2.09 12.03
CA VAL A 48 -4.82 2.46 12.35
C VAL A 48 -4.40 3.71 11.59
N VAL A 49 -3.79 4.68 12.28
CA VAL A 49 -3.30 5.92 11.68
C VAL A 49 -1.83 6.19 12.08
N VAL A 50 -0.96 6.24 11.10
CA VAL A 50 0.44 6.63 11.24
C VAL A 50 0.60 8.05 10.71
N HIS A 51 0.64 9.06 11.57
CA HIS A 51 0.88 10.45 11.16
C HIS A 51 1.92 11.12 12.04
N SER A 52 2.64 12.09 11.50
CA SER A 52 3.71 12.80 12.23
C SER A 52 4.75 11.83 12.85
N LYS A 53 5.00 10.73 12.17
CA LYS A 53 5.98 9.71 12.54
C LYS A 53 7.05 9.61 11.47
N ASP A 54 8.27 9.37 11.91
CA ASP A 54 9.42 9.19 11.04
C ASP A 54 10.17 7.91 11.41
N ARG A 55 10.69 7.21 10.41
CA ARG A 55 11.54 6.03 10.58
C ARG A 55 10.87 4.97 11.46
N LEU A 56 9.62 4.64 11.17
CA LEU A 56 8.85 3.63 11.91
C LEU A 56 8.69 2.36 11.05
N ARG A 57 8.90 1.21 11.69
CA ARG A 57 8.66 -0.10 11.08
C ARG A 57 7.53 -0.82 11.79
N LEU A 58 6.54 -1.28 11.03
CA LEU A 58 5.47 -2.15 11.50
C LEU A 58 5.64 -3.53 10.86
N VAL A 59 5.87 -4.53 11.68
CA VAL A 59 6.21 -5.88 11.24
C VAL A 59 5.23 -6.87 11.85
N GLY A 60 4.38 -7.45 11.02
CA GLY A 60 3.55 -8.58 11.44
C GLY A 60 4.38 -9.84 11.63
N GLU A 61 3.96 -10.73 12.48
CA GLU A 61 4.59 -12.05 12.65
C GLU A 61 4.50 -12.86 11.35
N SER A 62 3.36 -12.78 10.66
CA SER A 62 3.14 -13.35 9.33
C SER A 62 1.94 -12.69 8.67
N ARG A 63 2.01 -12.54 7.33
CA ARG A 63 0.88 -12.08 6.53
C ARG A 63 -0.39 -12.92 6.68
N ASP A 64 -0.24 -14.18 7.03
CA ASP A 64 -1.37 -15.09 7.14
C ASP A 64 -1.96 -15.19 8.57
N THR A 65 -1.26 -14.67 9.57
CA THR A 65 -1.68 -14.75 10.97
C THR A 65 -1.97 -13.40 11.62
N VAL A 66 -1.50 -12.30 11.05
CA VAL A 66 -1.78 -10.94 11.53
C VAL A 66 -2.76 -10.25 10.59
N THR A 67 -3.94 -9.92 11.09
CA THR A 67 -4.97 -9.23 10.30
C THR A 67 -5.45 -7.98 11.01
N ILE A 68 -5.37 -6.84 10.33
CA ILE A 68 -5.98 -5.57 10.74
C ILE A 68 -7.32 -5.44 10.01
N LEU A 69 -8.41 -5.36 10.76
CA LEU A 69 -9.78 -5.26 10.26
C LEU A 69 -10.31 -3.85 10.52
N GLY A 70 -10.55 -3.09 9.46
CA GLY A 70 -11.10 -1.74 9.57
C GLY A 70 -12.50 -1.69 10.17
N LEU A 71 -12.81 -0.56 10.79
CA LEU A 71 -14.08 -0.27 11.42
C LEU A 71 -15.03 0.55 10.51
N LYS A 72 -14.69 0.68 9.21
CA LYS A 72 -15.44 1.43 8.18
C LYS A 72 -15.61 2.94 8.45
N ARG A 73 -14.74 3.53 9.25
CA ARG A 73 -14.82 4.96 9.56
C ARG A 73 -14.03 5.82 8.57
N VAL A 74 -12.77 5.44 8.32
CA VAL A 74 -11.82 6.27 7.55
C VAL A 74 -10.83 5.46 6.72
N GLY A 75 -11.05 4.16 6.60
CA GLY A 75 -10.12 3.16 6.06
C GLY A 75 -9.37 2.44 7.17
N ALA A 76 -9.06 1.16 6.94
CA ALA A 76 -8.45 0.30 7.96
C ALA A 76 -7.04 0.76 8.38
N PHE A 77 -6.27 1.29 7.44
CA PHE A 77 -4.89 1.72 7.69
C PHE A 77 -4.56 2.99 6.92
N ARG A 78 -4.15 4.04 7.62
CA ARG A 78 -3.72 5.30 7.01
C ARG A 78 -2.29 5.67 7.38
N ILE A 79 -1.52 6.07 6.36
CA ILE A 79 -0.17 6.60 6.50
C ILE A 79 -0.21 8.06 6.08
N GLY A 80 0.07 8.96 7.00
CA GLY A 80 -0.05 10.38 6.80
C GLY A 80 -1.48 10.91 6.97
N LYS A 81 -1.57 12.21 7.13
CA LYS A 81 -2.80 12.99 7.28
C LYS A 81 -2.52 14.39 6.78
N TRP A 82 -3.44 14.96 5.98
CA TRP A 82 -3.26 16.36 5.57
C TRP A 82 -3.37 17.31 6.79
N PRO A 83 -2.49 18.30 6.94
CA PRO A 83 -1.28 18.57 6.16
C PRO A 83 -0.04 17.79 6.62
N TYR A 84 -0.15 16.93 7.63
CA TYR A 84 0.97 16.22 8.27
C TYR A 84 1.19 14.84 7.66
N GLY A 85 2.30 14.65 6.96
CA GLY A 85 2.71 13.37 6.42
C GLY A 85 3.28 12.40 7.47
N ALA A 86 3.77 11.29 6.97
CA ALA A 86 4.65 10.36 7.67
C ALA A 86 5.81 10.02 6.72
N HIS A 87 7.01 9.84 7.26
CA HIS A 87 8.20 9.68 6.43
C HIS A 87 9.05 8.49 6.86
N ASP A 88 9.63 7.77 5.88
CA ASP A 88 10.45 6.59 6.11
C ASP A 88 9.69 5.53 6.95
N ILE A 89 8.54 5.09 6.41
CA ILE A 89 7.67 4.10 7.03
C ILE A 89 7.76 2.79 6.27
N GLU A 90 8.00 1.70 6.98
CA GLU A 90 7.96 0.34 6.43
C GLU A 90 6.84 -0.46 7.09
N ILE A 91 6.02 -1.11 6.28
CA ILE A 91 4.96 -2.02 6.74
C ILE A 91 5.12 -3.35 6.01
N ARG A 92 5.19 -4.43 6.75
CA ARG A 92 5.37 -5.76 6.16
C ARG A 92 4.77 -6.90 6.97
N ASP A 93 4.59 -8.02 6.28
CA ASP A 93 4.24 -9.32 6.87
C ASP A 93 2.89 -9.32 7.59
N LEU A 94 1.87 -8.61 7.07
CA LEU A 94 0.53 -8.56 7.66
C LEU A 94 -0.57 -8.42 6.60
N THR A 95 -1.80 -8.68 7.00
CA THR A 95 -3.01 -8.45 6.19
C THR A 95 -3.75 -7.21 6.70
N ILE A 96 -4.21 -6.37 5.77
CA ILE A 96 -5.09 -5.22 6.03
C ILE A 96 -6.37 -5.43 5.23
N SER A 97 -7.50 -5.40 5.90
CA SER A 97 -8.80 -5.68 5.28
C SER A 97 -9.82 -4.60 5.59
N GLU A 98 -10.50 -4.15 4.54
CA GLU A 98 -11.68 -3.29 4.61
C GLU A 98 -12.67 -3.78 3.55
N ASN A 99 -13.84 -4.25 3.95
CA ASN A 99 -14.83 -4.84 3.04
C ASN A 99 -15.28 -3.86 1.96
N GLY A 100 -14.70 -3.98 0.75
CA GLY A 100 -15.04 -3.19 -0.44
C GLY A 100 -14.60 -1.71 -0.42
N GLY A 101 -14.09 -1.22 0.71
CA GLY A 101 -13.70 0.18 0.90
C GLY A 101 -12.21 0.45 0.80
N LEU A 102 -11.80 1.62 1.33
CA LEU A 102 -10.40 2.02 1.44
C LEU A 102 -9.71 1.21 2.52
N ALA A 103 -8.93 0.20 2.14
CA ALA A 103 -8.16 -0.58 3.10
C ALA A 103 -6.88 0.16 3.52
N VAL A 104 -6.11 0.68 2.55
CA VAL A 104 -4.87 1.42 2.82
C VAL A 104 -4.91 2.78 2.13
N GLY A 105 -4.72 3.86 2.89
CA GLY A 105 -4.56 5.22 2.39
C GLY A 105 -3.17 5.79 2.74
N ILE A 106 -2.45 6.31 1.74
CA ILE A 106 -1.16 7.00 1.93
C ILE A 106 -1.34 8.45 1.50
N PHE A 107 -1.14 9.39 2.45
CA PHE A 107 -1.39 10.81 2.23
C PHE A 107 -0.21 11.67 2.67
N ASN A 108 0.27 12.56 1.79
CA ASN A 108 1.37 13.51 2.07
C ASN A 108 2.63 12.87 2.68
N GLY A 109 2.88 11.59 2.38
CA GLY A 109 4.03 10.85 2.91
C GLY A 109 5.21 10.80 1.95
N SER A 110 6.36 10.36 2.45
CA SER A 110 7.50 10.04 1.59
C SER A 110 8.33 8.87 2.14
N LYS A 111 8.99 8.14 1.22
CA LYS A 111 9.78 6.94 1.56
C LYS A 111 8.94 5.91 2.30
N ILE A 112 7.84 5.49 1.67
CA ILE A 112 6.91 4.51 2.22
C ILE A 112 7.13 3.18 1.52
N LEU A 113 7.43 2.14 2.28
CA LEU A 113 7.57 0.77 1.80
C LEU A 113 6.45 -0.11 2.34
N LEU A 114 5.66 -0.68 1.43
CA LEU A 114 4.73 -1.76 1.73
C LEU A 114 5.26 -3.03 1.06
N THR A 115 5.63 -4.04 1.84
CA THR A 115 6.21 -5.27 1.29
C THR A 115 5.64 -6.52 1.97
N ASN A 116 5.42 -7.58 1.17
CA ASN A 116 4.87 -8.84 1.65
C ASN A 116 3.58 -8.68 2.49
N ILE A 117 2.69 -7.77 2.09
CA ILE A 117 1.38 -7.58 2.72
C ILE A 117 0.25 -8.17 1.86
N ARG A 118 -0.89 -8.41 2.51
CA ARG A 118 -2.16 -8.63 1.79
C ARG A 118 -3.08 -7.46 2.07
N VAL A 119 -3.63 -6.86 1.02
CA VAL A 119 -4.64 -5.81 1.11
C VAL A 119 -5.94 -6.32 0.50
N GLN A 120 -6.99 -6.35 1.28
CA GLN A 120 -8.35 -6.68 0.85
C GLN A 120 -9.19 -5.39 0.87
N GLY A 121 -9.37 -4.80 -0.29
CA GLY A 121 -9.95 -3.47 -0.52
C GLY A 121 -9.00 -2.57 -1.30
N GLN A 122 -9.33 -1.29 -1.42
CA GLN A 122 -8.54 -0.32 -2.18
C GLN A 122 -7.25 0.10 -1.45
N LEU A 123 -6.15 0.21 -2.20
CA LEU A 123 -4.94 0.91 -1.79
C LEU A 123 -4.86 2.24 -2.56
N TYR A 124 -4.89 3.36 -1.85
CA TYR A 124 -4.89 4.70 -2.43
C TYR A 124 -3.69 5.53 -1.97
N VAL A 125 -2.97 6.13 -2.92
CA VAL A 125 -1.80 6.97 -2.70
C VAL A 125 -2.08 8.36 -3.23
N GLN A 126 -2.02 9.37 -2.36
CA GLN A 126 -2.27 10.76 -2.73
C GLN A 126 -1.20 11.70 -2.18
N GLN A 127 -0.69 12.58 -3.07
CA GLN A 127 0.29 13.62 -2.72
C GLN A 127 1.52 13.07 -1.97
N ALA A 128 1.94 11.86 -2.28
CA ALA A 128 3.06 11.19 -1.65
C ALA A 128 4.19 10.92 -2.65
N LYS A 129 5.41 10.75 -2.15
CA LYS A 129 6.62 10.52 -2.96
C LYS A 129 7.39 9.30 -2.46
N ASP A 130 8.15 8.69 -3.37
CA ASP A 130 8.98 7.51 -3.06
C ASP A 130 8.16 6.40 -2.35
N VAL A 131 6.95 6.13 -2.87
CA VAL A 131 6.09 5.05 -2.38
C VAL A 131 6.42 3.78 -3.16
N ARG A 132 6.82 2.72 -2.46
CA ARG A 132 7.10 1.42 -3.05
C ARG A 132 6.17 0.36 -2.49
N ILE A 133 5.47 -0.31 -3.38
CA ILE A 133 4.55 -1.41 -3.08
C ILE A 133 5.10 -2.65 -3.78
N GLU A 134 5.53 -3.64 -3.01
CA GLU A 134 6.16 -4.81 -3.61
C GLU A 134 5.79 -6.14 -2.96
N LYS A 135 5.91 -7.25 -3.74
CA LYS A 135 5.79 -8.64 -3.27
C LYS A 135 4.49 -8.90 -2.49
N SER A 136 3.43 -8.21 -2.85
CA SER A 136 2.18 -8.13 -2.09
C SER A 136 1.01 -8.71 -2.88
N LEU A 137 -0.06 -9.10 -2.15
CA LEU A 137 -1.33 -9.53 -2.71
C LEU A 137 -2.35 -8.41 -2.51
N LEU A 138 -2.86 -7.83 -3.59
CA LEU A 138 -3.70 -6.65 -3.55
C LEU A 138 -5.00 -6.91 -4.31
N GLY A 139 -6.14 -6.72 -3.68
CA GLY A 139 -7.38 -6.97 -4.41
C GLY A 139 -8.63 -7.09 -3.57
N GLY A 140 -9.71 -7.55 -4.24
CA GLY A 140 -11.03 -7.63 -3.65
C GLY A 140 -11.69 -6.26 -3.44
N SER A 141 -11.31 -5.27 -4.27
CA SER A 141 -11.91 -3.94 -4.27
C SER A 141 -13.04 -3.86 -5.29
N GLU A 142 -14.21 -3.41 -4.87
CA GLU A 142 -15.35 -3.12 -5.74
C GLU A 142 -15.14 -1.83 -6.59
N THR A 143 -13.92 -1.30 -6.60
CA THR A 143 -13.56 -0.11 -7.38
C THR A 143 -12.16 -0.29 -8.00
N ILE A 144 -11.12 0.17 -7.36
CA ILE A 144 -9.74 0.16 -7.89
C ILE A 144 -8.84 -0.60 -6.91
N GLY A 145 -8.06 -1.54 -7.39
CA GLY A 145 -7.10 -2.26 -6.55
C GLY A 145 -6.03 -1.32 -6.00
N VAL A 146 -5.31 -0.63 -6.89
CA VAL A 146 -4.27 0.34 -6.52
C VAL A 146 -4.45 1.65 -7.29
N SER A 147 -4.43 2.78 -6.62
CA SER A 147 -4.51 4.08 -7.29
C SER A 147 -3.51 5.11 -6.76
N PHE A 148 -3.01 5.93 -7.67
CA PHE A 148 -2.15 7.07 -7.40
C PHE A 148 -2.78 8.35 -7.92
N SER A 149 -2.75 9.44 -7.11
CA SER A 149 -3.21 10.77 -7.48
C SER A 149 -2.20 11.81 -6.99
N ASP A 150 -1.63 12.57 -7.92
CA ASP A 150 -0.58 13.57 -7.64
C ASP A 150 0.58 12.99 -6.83
N ALA A 151 0.99 11.75 -7.12
CA ALA A 151 1.92 10.99 -6.32
C ALA A 151 2.99 10.29 -7.18
N GLN A 152 4.10 9.90 -6.54
CA GLN A 152 5.21 9.23 -7.21
C GLN A 152 5.53 7.91 -6.51
N GLY A 153 5.78 6.86 -7.30
CA GLY A 153 6.11 5.58 -6.70
C GLY A 153 6.31 4.43 -7.67
N GLU A 154 6.42 3.26 -7.10
CA GLU A 154 6.66 2.01 -7.80
C GLU A 154 5.70 0.92 -7.29
N VAL A 155 5.18 0.13 -8.22
CA VAL A 155 4.35 -1.05 -7.95
C VAL A 155 5.07 -2.24 -8.61
N VAL A 156 5.74 -3.09 -7.81
CA VAL A 156 6.73 -4.04 -8.34
C VAL A 156 6.52 -5.46 -7.80
N GLY A 157 6.37 -6.44 -8.70
CA GLY A 157 6.33 -7.85 -8.31
C GLY A 157 5.13 -8.23 -7.45
N ASN A 158 4.00 -7.54 -7.61
CA ASN A 158 2.78 -7.81 -6.88
C ASN A 158 1.83 -8.71 -7.67
N GLU A 159 0.90 -9.33 -6.96
CA GLU A 159 -0.28 -9.94 -7.52
C GLU A 159 -1.50 -9.07 -7.21
N ILE A 160 -2.13 -8.50 -8.25
CA ILE A 160 -3.26 -7.56 -8.16
C ILE A 160 -4.44 -8.21 -8.85
N ARG A 161 -5.53 -8.49 -8.11
CA ARG A 161 -6.63 -9.29 -8.67
C ARG A 161 -8.00 -8.94 -8.11
N ASP A 162 -9.02 -9.32 -8.88
CA ASP A 162 -10.43 -9.29 -8.46
C ASP A 162 -10.89 -7.88 -8.06
N ASN A 163 -10.62 -6.90 -8.93
CA ASN A 163 -10.99 -5.50 -8.78
C ASN A 163 -11.83 -5.03 -9.97
N ASP A 164 -12.49 -3.89 -9.87
CA ASP A 164 -13.10 -3.26 -11.05
C ASP A 164 -11.99 -2.77 -11.99
N TYR A 165 -11.02 -2.03 -11.48
CA TYR A 165 -9.78 -1.66 -12.18
C TYR A 165 -8.56 -2.18 -11.41
N GLY A 166 -7.56 -2.69 -12.12
CA GLY A 166 -6.34 -3.17 -11.47
C GLY A 166 -5.54 -2.01 -10.86
N ILE A 167 -4.95 -1.16 -11.70
CA ILE A 167 -4.15 0.01 -11.29
C ILE A 167 -4.64 1.25 -12.04
N LYS A 168 -4.81 2.38 -11.33
CA LYS A 168 -5.21 3.66 -11.92
C LYS A 168 -4.28 4.78 -11.50
N ILE A 169 -3.74 5.51 -12.47
CA ILE A 169 -2.80 6.60 -12.26
C ILE A 169 -3.46 7.89 -12.73
N ALA A 170 -3.53 8.90 -11.86
CA ALA A 170 -4.23 10.16 -12.11
C ALA A 170 -3.43 11.38 -11.64
N GLY A 171 -3.87 12.56 -12.08
CA GLY A 171 -3.21 13.83 -11.74
C GLY A 171 -1.76 13.89 -12.23
N ASN A 172 -0.91 14.64 -11.55
CA ASN A 172 0.51 14.78 -11.89
C ASN A 172 1.36 13.61 -11.33
N SER A 173 0.83 12.39 -11.40
CA SER A 173 1.54 11.20 -10.89
C SER A 173 2.62 10.73 -11.86
N ASP A 174 3.69 10.13 -11.28
CA ASP A 174 4.75 9.45 -12.01
C ASP A 174 4.99 8.07 -11.38
N VAL A 175 4.55 6.99 -12.06
CA VAL A 175 4.52 5.66 -11.45
C VAL A 175 5.15 4.61 -12.35
N ARG A 176 6.07 3.82 -11.78
CA ARG A 176 6.64 2.63 -12.41
C ARG A 176 5.85 1.38 -11.98
N ILE A 177 5.30 0.66 -12.95
CA ILE A 177 4.53 -0.58 -12.75
C ILE A 177 5.33 -1.71 -13.39
N GLU A 178 5.92 -2.60 -12.58
CA GLU A 178 6.91 -3.55 -13.08
C GLU A 178 6.72 -4.97 -12.54
N ASN A 179 6.78 -5.96 -13.45
CA ASN A 179 6.78 -7.38 -13.09
C ASN A 179 5.59 -7.81 -12.21
N ASN A 180 4.43 -7.17 -12.35
CA ASN A 180 3.23 -7.56 -11.63
C ASN A 180 2.42 -8.58 -12.42
N VAL A 181 1.65 -9.39 -11.71
CA VAL A 181 0.53 -10.15 -12.27
C VAL A 181 -0.75 -9.39 -11.95
N ILE A 182 -1.43 -8.88 -12.98
CA ILE A 182 -2.69 -8.15 -12.84
C ILE A 182 -3.79 -9.00 -13.47
N ALA A 183 -4.76 -9.43 -12.68
CA ALA A 183 -5.72 -10.44 -13.11
C ALA A 183 -7.16 -10.16 -12.67
N ASN A 184 -8.11 -10.64 -13.50
CA ASN A 184 -9.54 -10.62 -13.21
C ASN A 184 -10.10 -9.22 -12.90
N SER A 185 -9.54 -8.16 -13.49
CA SER A 185 -10.16 -6.84 -13.41
C SER A 185 -11.40 -6.81 -14.28
N LEU A 186 -12.51 -6.28 -13.76
CA LEU A 186 -13.76 -6.16 -14.51
C LEU A 186 -13.56 -5.27 -15.76
N TYR A 187 -12.80 -4.23 -15.62
CA TYR A 187 -12.42 -3.29 -16.67
C TYR A 187 -10.92 -3.42 -17.00
N GLU A 188 -10.21 -2.32 -17.10
CA GLU A 188 -8.81 -2.30 -17.50
C GLU A 188 -7.87 -2.76 -16.40
N ALA A 189 -6.80 -3.45 -16.80
CA ALA A 189 -5.72 -3.83 -15.91
C ALA A 189 -4.94 -2.60 -15.41
N VAL A 190 -4.61 -1.66 -16.31
CA VAL A 190 -3.87 -0.42 -15.98
C VAL A 190 -4.46 0.76 -16.76
N VAL A 191 -4.70 1.88 -16.07
CA VAL A 191 -5.20 3.12 -16.67
C VAL A 191 -4.31 4.29 -16.28
N PHE A 192 -3.82 5.03 -17.26
CA PHE A 192 -3.20 6.34 -17.09
C PHE A 192 -4.19 7.43 -17.52
N GLN A 193 -4.59 8.28 -16.58
CA GLN A 193 -5.45 9.43 -16.83
C GLN A 193 -4.63 10.66 -17.24
N SER A 194 -5.28 11.65 -17.86
CA SER A 194 -4.65 12.91 -18.29
C SER A 194 -3.78 13.54 -17.18
N GLY A 195 -2.60 14.01 -17.54
CA GLY A 195 -1.61 14.59 -16.63
C GLY A 195 -0.63 13.60 -16.02
N SER A 196 -0.99 12.30 -15.97
CA SER A 196 -0.13 11.29 -15.40
C SER A 196 0.94 10.77 -16.38
N LYS A 197 2.03 10.26 -15.84
CA LYS A 197 3.10 9.62 -16.59
C LYS A 197 3.68 8.42 -15.86
N GLY A 198 4.49 7.62 -16.57
CA GLY A 198 5.18 6.48 -15.96
C GLY A 198 5.66 5.44 -16.94
N ALA A 199 5.93 4.25 -16.41
CA ALA A 199 6.35 3.09 -17.19
C ALA A 199 5.59 1.83 -16.76
N VAL A 200 5.23 0.98 -17.72
CA VAL A 200 4.59 -0.32 -17.49
C VAL A 200 5.46 -1.38 -18.17
N VAL A 201 6.20 -2.16 -17.38
CA VAL A 201 7.29 -3.01 -17.90
C VAL A 201 7.17 -4.43 -17.35
N GLY A 202 7.20 -5.43 -18.24
CA GLY A 202 7.30 -6.83 -17.85
C GLY A 202 6.08 -7.39 -17.08
N ASN A 203 4.93 -6.72 -17.12
CA ASN A 203 3.75 -7.19 -16.39
C ASN A 203 3.00 -8.27 -17.18
N ARG A 204 2.33 -9.16 -16.46
CA ARG A 204 1.44 -10.19 -17.01
C ARG A 204 -0.02 -9.82 -16.70
N LEU A 205 -0.80 -9.52 -17.74
CA LEU A 205 -2.21 -9.12 -17.63
C LEU A 205 -3.12 -10.28 -18.01
N VAL A 206 -3.85 -10.85 -17.05
CA VAL A 206 -4.58 -12.12 -17.24
C VAL A 206 -6.08 -11.92 -17.00
N LYS A 207 -6.93 -12.24 -17.98
CA LYS A 207 -8.40 -12.24 -17.85
C LYS A 207 -8.97 -10.90 -17.33
N ASN A 208 -8.39 -9.77 -17.73
CA ASN A 208 -8.97 -8.46 -17.45
C ASN A 208 -9.95 -8.07 -18.55
N GLY A 209 -10.92 -7.23 -18.26
CA GLY A 209 -11.86 -6.67 -19.24
C GLY A 209 -11.16 -5.87 -20.33
N GLY A 210 -10.08 -5.14 -19.97
CA GLY A 210 -9.18 -4.43 -20.87
C GLY A 210 -7.72 -4.56 -20.46
N GLY A 211 -6.82 -4.10 -21.33
CA GLY A 211 -5.36 -4.14 -21.12
C GLY A 211 -4.82 -2.88 -20.42
N ILE A 212 -3.87 -2.21 -21.09
CA ILE A 212 -3.30 -0.94 -20.64
C ILE A 212 -3.93 0.18 -21.47
N VAL A 213 -4.55 1.14 -20.80
CA VAL A 213 -5.14 2.33 -21.44
C VAL A 213 -4.39 3.58 -21.02
N VAL A 214 -3.96 4.37 -22.00
CA VAL A 214 -3.29 5.67 -21.79
C VAL A 214 -4.19 6.74 -22.43
N HIS A 215 -4.86 7.53 -21.59
CA HIS A 215 -5.73 8.60 -22.05
C HIS A 215 -4.98 9.77 -22.65
N ALA A 216 -5.65 10.58 -23.44
CA ALA A 216 -5.10 11.81 -24.01
C ALA A 216 -4.53 12.72 -22.89
N GLY A 217 -3.32 13.23 -23.08
CA GLY A 217 -2.60 14.03 -22.09
C GLY A 217 -1.86 13.24 -21.02
N ALA A 218 -1.91 11.91 -21.05
CA ALA A 218 -1.04 11.06 -20.27
C ALA A 218 0.13 10.53 -21.10
N GLN A 219 1.19 10.05 -20.43
CA GLN A 219 2.38 9.47 -21.06
C GLN A 219 2.79 8.19 -20.35
N ALA A 220 2.88 7.08 -21.07
CA ALA A 220 3.37 5.82 -20.51
C ALA A 220 4.35 5.12 -21.46
N ASN A 221 5.49 4.70 -20.93
CA ASN A 221 6.41 3.83 -21.64
C ASN A 221 6.00 2.37 -21.41
N LEU A 222 5.55 1.68 -22.46
CA LEU A 222 5.09 0.30 -22.40
C LEU A 222 6.14 -0.64 -22.97
N LYS A 223 6.62 -1.61 -22.18
CA LYS A 223 7.65 -2.53 -22.64
C LYS A 223 7.43 -3.93 -22.06
N ASP A 224 7.59 -4.96 -22.87
CA ASP A 224 7.65 -6.38 -22.49
C ASP A 224 6.45 -6.88 -21.66
N ASN A 225 5.28 -6.25 -21.80
CA ASN A 225 4.08 -6.70 -21.11
C ASN A 225 3.41 -7.86 -21.85
N ILE A 226 3.01 -8.89 -21.12
CA ILE A 226 2.34 -10.07 -21.66
C ILE A 226 0.84 -9.93 -21.43
N ILE A 227 0.08 -9.87 -22.53
CA ILE A 227 -1.37 -9.87 -22.53
C ILE A 227 -1.81 -11.15 -23.27
N PRO A 228 -2.07 -12.26 -22.55
CA PRO A 228 -2.50 -13.50 -23.20
C PRO A 228 -3.77 -13.27 -24.03
N SER A 229 -3.82 -13.85 -25.21
CA SER A 229 -5.05 -13.90 -26.01
C SER A 229 -6.17 -14.54 -25.19
N ARG A 230 -7.37 -13.99 -25.29
CA ARG A 230 -8.60 -14.50 -24.65
C ARG A 230 -8.93 -15.90 -25.13
#